data_d1c0a3544e91f761adfb95fbfbddc61e
#
_entry.id   d1c0a3544e91f761adfb95fbfbddc61e
#
_cell.length_a   1.000
_cell.length_b   1.000
_cell.length_c   1.000
_cell.angle_alpha   90.00
_cell.angle_beta   90.00
_cell.angle_gamma   90.00
#
_symmetry.space_group_name_H-M   'P 1'
#
loop_
_entity.id
_entity.type
_entity.pdbx_description
1 polymer ?
#
loop_
_entity_poly.entity_id
_entity_poly.type
_entity_poly.pdbx_seq_one_letter_code
_entity_poly.pdbx_strand_id
1 'polypeptide(L)'
;MTTGYNDRTCTNGKGGIKSVILFPLGNVTASNITNNEIDALTVSGEVFQYKLKSNLSSYEAPIRVNKDNGTLWYEQTLTMILASDTKELRAEIHLLAQNEVMCLVEKASGEYVALGAGEGLQVADGSSYGSGVLKSDRNGHDIILTGLENDEVPDVNASVIATLLTQQSPSV
;
A
#
# COMPACT_ATOMS: atom_id res chain seq x y z
N MET A 1 6.42 -7.16 -26.95
CA MET A 1 5.99 -5.73 -26.84
C MET A 1 5.10 -5.43 -28.02
N THR A 2 3.86 -5.03 -27.74
CA THR A 2 2.86 -4.73 -28.77
C THR A 2 2.64 -3.24 -28.98
N THR A 3 2.99 -2.41 -28.00
CA THR A 3 2.88 -0.95 -28.06
C THR A 3 4.12 -0.31 -27.43
N GLY A 4 4.57 0.82 -27.98
CA GLY A 4 5.63 1.64 -27.41
C GLY A 4 5.03 2.78 -26.56
N TYR A 5 5.82 3.28 -25.62
CA TYR A 5 5.47 4.50 -24.87
C TYR A 5 5.81 5.73 -25.71
N ASN A 6 4.83 6.55 -26.04
CA ASN A 6 4.99 7.76 -26.83
C ASN A 6 4.29 8.99 -26.21
N ASP A 7 4.01 8.95 -24.92
CA ASP A 7 3.37 10.05 -24.23
C ASP A 7 4.44 10.99 -23.66
N ARG A 8 4.67 12.12 -24.35
CA ARG A 8 5.50 13.23 -23.91
C ARG A 8 4.68 14.46 -23.53
N THR A 9 3.37 14.29 -23.35
CA THR A 9 2.54 15.39 -22.90
C THR A 9 2.98 15.82 -21.51
N CYS A 10 3.00 17.13 -21.26
CA CYS A 10 3.24 17.69 -19.92
C CYS A 10 2.18 17.19 -18.96
N THR A 11 2.44 16.07 -18.37
CA THR A 11 1.52 15.44 -17.46
C THR A 11 1.64 16.05 -16.08
N ASN A 12 0.49 16.30 -15.48
CA ASN A 12 0.36 16.62 -14.05
C ASN A 12 0.68 15.41 -13.17
N GLY A 13 1.73 14.66 -13.47
CA GLY A 13 2.20 13.53 -12.67
C GLY A 13 2.59 13.99 -11.26
N LYS A 14 1.62 14.05 -10.36
CA LYS A 14 1.88 14.37 -8.96
C LYS A 14 2.37 13.12 -8.26
N GLY A 15 3.58 13.18 -7.73
CA GLY A 15 4.11 12.13 -6.87
C GLY A 15 3.48 12.15 -5.47
N GLY A 16 3.70 11.06 -4.72
CA GLY A 16 3.22 10.90 -3.34
C GLY A 16 1.88 10.19 -3.23
N ILE A 17 1.56 9.81 -2.02
CA ILE A 17 0.33 9.11 -1.63
C ILE A 17 -0.49 9.93 -0.64
N LYS A 18 -1.81 9.82 -0.72
CA LYS A 18 -2.75 10.53 0.15
C LYS A 18 -3.26 9.65 1.28
N SER A 19 -3.67 8.44 0.93
CA SER A 19 -4.23 7.49 1.88
C SER A 19 -3.86 6.06 1.51
N VAL A 20 -3.92 5.19 2.49
CA VAL A 20 -3.73 3.75 2.32
C VAL A 20 -4.87 3.04 3.03
N ILE A 21 -5.46 2.05 2.37
CA ILE A 21 -6.42 1.14 2.96
C ILE A 21 -5.72 -0.19 3.18
N LEU A 22 -5.69 -0.67 4.42
CA LEU A 22 -5.06 -1.92 4.82
C LEU A 22 -6.12 -2.92 5.27
N PHE A 23 -5.91 -4.18 4.92
CA PHE A 23 -6.68 -5.30 5.45
C PHE A 23 -5.84 -6.58 5.38
N PRO A 24 -6.08 -7.57 6.27
CA PRO A 24 -5.39 -8.84 6.23
C PRO A 24 -5.64 -9.57 4.90
N LEU A 25 -4.59 -10.11 4.29
CA LEU A 25 -4.71 -10.85 3.03
C LEU A 25 -5.66 -12.05 3.17
N GLY A 26 -5.66 -12.73 4.32
CA GLY A 26 -6.57 -13.84 4.61
C GLY A 26 -8.06 -13.48 4.59
N ASN A 27 -8.40 -12.19 4.65
CA ASN A 27 -9.78 -11.71 4.56
C ASN A 27 -10.25 -11.50 3.12
N VAL A 28 -9.37 -11.59 2.14
CA VAL A 28 -9.73 -11.51 0.72
C VAL A 28 -10.40 -12.81 0.30
N THR A 29 -11.69 -12.75 0.02
CA THR A 29 -12.50 -13.93 -0.35
C THR A 29 -12.61 -14.13 -1.85
N ALA A 30 -12.54 -13.05 -2.60
CA ALA A 30 -12.52 -13.08 -4.06
C ALA A 30 -11.80 -11.84 -4.61
N SER A 31 -10.97 -12.05 -5.62
CA SER A 31 -10.35 -10.97 -6.39
C SER A 31 -10.37 -11.36 -7.87
N ASN A 32 -10.62 -10.39 -8.74
CA ASN A 32 -10.53 -10.55 -10.18
C ASN A 32 -9.62 -9.47 -10.75
N ILE A 33 -8.53 -9.91 -11.36
CA ILE A 33 -7.55 -9.02 -11.99
C ILE A 33 -7.60 -9.25 -13.50
N THR A 34 -7.94 -8.20 -14.25
CA THR A 34 -8.00 -8.23 -15.71
C THR A 34 -7.17 -7.09 -16.27
N ASN A 35 -6.23 -7.39 -17.18
CA ASN A 35 -5.36 -6.38 -17.79
C ASN A 35 -4.60 -5.48 -16.77
N ASN A 36 -4.10 -6.06 -15.70
CA ASN A 36 -3.42 -5.37 -14.61
C ASN A 36 -4.31 -4.36 -13.84
N GLU A 37 -5.62 -4.57 -13.84
CA GLU A 37 -6.60 -3.82 -13.05
C GLU A 37 -7.46 -4.78 -12.22
N ILE A 38 -7.71 -4.42 -10.97
CA ILE A 38 -8.63 -5.14 -10.08
C ILE A 38 -10.04 -4.62 -10.33
N ASP A 39 -10.84 -5.42 -11.04
CA ASP A 39 -12.23 -5.12 -11.38
C ASP A 39 -13.20 -5.47 -10.26
N ALA A 40 -12.87 -6.48 -9.47
CA ALA A 40 -13.68 -6.93 -8.34
C ALA A 40 -12.77 -7.38 -7.19
N LEU A 41 -13.12 -6.97 -5.98
CA LEU A 41 -12.44 -7.37 -4.75
C LEU A 41 -13.48 -7.48 -3.64
N THR A 42 -13.55 -8.63 -3.01
CA THR A 42 -14.43 -8.89 -1.88
C THR A 42 -13.58 -9.21 -0.65
N VAL A 43 -13.75 -8.40 0.38
CA VAL A 43 -13.05 -8.55 1.65
C VAL A 43 -14.06 -8.89 2.75
N SER A 44 -13.77 -9.91 3.55
CA SER A 44 -14.57 -10.25 4.72
C SER A 44 -14.04 -9.50 5.94
N GLY A 45 -14.91 -8.77 6.63
CA GLY A 45 -14.54 -8.01 7.82
C GLY A 45 -14.26 -6.53 7.56
N GLU A 46 -13.55 -5.90 8.48
CA GLU A 46 -13.28 -4.46 8.46
C GLU A 46 -12.04 -4.13 7.65
N VAL A 47 -12.06 -2.96 7.02
CA VAL A 47 -10.91 -2.37 6.35
C VAL A 47 -10.45 -1.13 7.11
N PHE A 48 -9.15 -0.89 7.15
CA PHE A 48 -8.53 0.18 7.92
C PHE A 48 -7.95 1.24 6.99
N GLN A 49 -8.49 2.44 7.03
CA GLN A 49 -7.98 3.54 6.22
C GLN A 49 -7.06 4.45 7.03
N TYR A 50 -5.83 4.63 6.54
CA TYR A 50 -4.85 5.56 7.09
C TYR A 50 -4.70 6.76 6.15
N LYS A 51 -5.06 7.94 6.63
CA LYS A 51 -4.81 9.20 5.92
C LYS A 51 -3.39 9.64 6.21
N LEU A 52 -2.59 9.74 5.16
CA LEU A 52 -1.18 10.05 5.28
C LEU A 52 -0.92 11.54 5.08
N LYS A 53 0.12 12.04 5.73
CA LYS A 53 0.58 13.40 5.50
C LYS A 53 1.30 13.46 4.15
N SER A 54 0.91 14.41 3.30
CA SER A 54 1.50 14.61 1.98
C SER A 54 3.03 14.73 2.02
N ASN A 55 3.69 14.21 1.00
CA ASN A 55 5.13 14.31 0.74
C ASN A 55 6.07 13.57 1.73
N LEU A 56 5.55 12.66 2.55
CA LEU A 56 6.36 11.90 3.49
C LEU A 56 6.30 10.39 3.24
N SER A 57 5.24 9.92 2.61
CA SER A 57 5.03 8.49 2.37
C SER A 57 5.18 8.16 0.88
N SER A 58 5.69 6.98 0.57
CA SER A 58 5.94 6.54 -0.80
C SER A 58 5.78 5.04 -0.93
N TYR A 59 5.59 4.57 -2.16
CA TYR A 59 5.74 3.16 -2.49
C TYR A 59 6.68 2.98 -3.68
N GLU A 60 7.32 1.83 -3.72
CA GLU A 60 8.24 1.42 -4.80
C GLU A 60 7.98 -0.05 -5.13
N ALA A 61 8.14 -0.40 -6.39
CA ALA A 61 7.99 -1.77 -6.86
C ALA A 61 9.05 -2.10 -7.93
N PRO A 62 10.35 -2.15 -7.56
CA PRO A 62 11.40 -2.51 -8.49
C PRO A 62 11.26 -3.94 -8.99
N ILE A 63 11.50 -4.10 -10.30
CA ILE A 63 11.58 -5.41 -10.94
C ILE A 63 12.93 -6.03 -10.61
N ARG A 64 12.92 -7.27 -10.14
CA ARG A 64 14.11 -8.08 -9.89
C ARG A 64 14.16 -9.24 -10.88
N VAL A 65 15.30 -9.41 -11.53
CA VAL A 65 15.53 -10.47 -12.51
C VAL A 65 16.78 -11.25 -12.13
N ASN A 66 16.64 -12.55 -11.95
CA ASN A 66 17.77 -13.46 -11.87
C ASN A 66 17.97 -14.15 -13.22
N LYS A 67 19.01 -13.73 -13.94
CA LYS A 67 19.30 -14.25 -15.29
C LYS A 67 19.80 -15.70 -15.28
N ASP A 68 20.41 -16.13 -14.19
CA ASP A 68 20.99 -17.47 -14.09
C ASP A 68 19.89 -18.54 -13.96
N ASN A 69 18.83 -18.20 -13.24
CA ASN A 69 17.70 -19.09 -13.00
C ASN A 69 16.46 -18.73 -13.85
N GLY A 70 16.51 -17.64 -14.59
CA GLY A 70 15.37 -17.17 -15.41
C GLY A 70 14.15 -16.73 -14.59
N THR A 71 14.33 -16.36 -13.31
CA THR A 71 13.24 -15.93 -12.44
C THR A 71 13.09 -14.40 -12.46
N LEU A 72 11.84 -13.95 -12.37
CA LEU A 72 11.46 -12.54 -12.31
C LEU A 72 10.46 -12.38 -11.15
N TRP A 73 10.65 -11.34 -10.35
CA TRP A 73 9.72 -10.96 -9.27
C TRP A 73 9.72 -9.45 -9.08
N TYR A 74 8.72 -8.95 -8.37
CA TYR A 74 8.57 -7.55 -8.00
C TYR A 74 8.74 -7.41 -6.48
N GLU A 75 9.70 -6.60 -6.07
CA GLU A 75 9.92 -6.28 -4.66
C GLU A 75 9.10 -5.03 -4.33
N GLN A 76 7.94 -5.22 -3.72
CA GLN A 76 7.05 -4.12 -3.38
C GLN A 76 7.38 -3.61 -1.98
N THR A 77 7.57 -2.31 -1.86
CA THR A 77 7.85 -1.62 -0.60
C THR A 77 6.92 -0.43 -0.43
N LEU A 78 6.22 -0.37 0.69
CA LEU A 78 5.39 0.76 1.08
C LEU A 78 5.95 1.38 2.35
N THR A 79 6.30 2.66 2.29
CA THR A 79 6.73 3.44 3.45
C THR A 79 5.60 4.37 3.87
N MET A 80 5.06 4.13 5.07
CA MET A 80 4.02 4.96 5.67
C MET A 80 4.58 5.74 6.84
N ILE A 81 4.34 7.04 6.84
CA ILE A 81 4.74 7.94 7.91
C ILE A 81 3.50 8.48 8.61
N LEU A 82 3.29 8.02 9.84
CA LEU A 82 2.17 8.39 10.69
C LEU A 82 2.64 9.41 11.72
N ALA A 83 2.06 10.62 11.67
CA ALA A 83 2.40 11.72 12.58
C ALA A 83 1.50 11.74 13.83
N SER A 84 1.13 10.57 14.32
CA SER A 84 0.31 10.39 15.52
C SER A 84 0.87 9.25 16.35
N ASP A 85 0.74 9.38 17.66
CA ASP A 85 1.09 8.33 18.61
C ASP A 85 -0.06 8.20 19.61
N THR A 86 -0.98 7.30 19.31
CA THR A 86 -2.06 6.93 20.22
C THR A 86 -1.83 5.50 20.72
N LYS A 87 -2.41 5.22 21.86
CA LYS A 87 -2.37 3.89 22.49
C LYS A 87 -3.00 2.82 21.58
N GLU A 88 -4.09 3.20 20.92
CA GLU A 88 -4.85 2.37 20.01
C GLU A 88 -4.02 2.07 18.75
N LEU A 89 -3.38 3.09 18.17
CA LEU A 89 -2.52 2.95 17.00
C LEU A 89 -1.35 1.98 17.26
N ARG A 90 -0.75 2.04 18.45
CA ARG A 90 0.33 1.10 18.81
C ARG A 90 -0.15 -0.34 18.86
N ALA A 91 -1.36 -0.58 19.36
CA ALA A 91 -1.97 -1.91 19.37
C ALA A 91 -2.25 -2.42 17.94
N GLU A 92 -2.74 -1.55 17.06
CA GLU A 92 -2.98 -1.87 15.65
C GLU A 92 -1.69 -2.19 14.91
N ILE A 93 -0.63 -1.39 15.10
CA ILE A 93 0.69 -1.64 14.50
C ILE A 93 1.24 -2.99 14.95
N HIS A 94 1.04 -3.37 16.21
CA HIS A 94 1.47 -4.67 16.71
C HIS A 94 0.73 -5.82 16.02
N LEU A 95 -0.58 -5.68 15.80
CA LEU A 95 -1.37 -6.65 15.04
C LEU A 95 -0.97 -6.68 13.55
N LEU A 96 -0.70 -5.51 12.97
CA LEU A 96 -0.22 -5.40 11.60
C LEU A 96 1.11 -6.16 11.40
N ALA A 97 2.01 -6.08 12.37
CA ALA A 97 3.31 -6.76 12.32
C ALA A 97 3.22 -8.29 12.39
N GLN A 98 2.08 -8.84 12.78
CA GLN A 98 1.85 -10.29 12.91
C GLN A 98 1.11 -10.89 11.70
N ASN A 99 0.62 -10.06 10.78
CA ASN A 99 -0.22 -10.49 9.67
C ASN A 99 0.38 -10.08 8.33
N GLU A 100 0.05 -10.87 7.32
CA GLU A 100 0.23 -10.49 5.92
C GLU A 100 -0.95 -9.61 5.51
N VAL A 101 -0.64 -8.48 4.87
CA VAL A 101 -1.65 -7.49 4.51
C VAL A 101 -1.63 -7.17 3.03
N MET A 102 -2.79 -6.88 2.50
CA MET A 102 -2.97 -6.24 1.21
C MET A 102 -3.22 -4.75 1.43
N CYS A 103 -2.58 -3.92 0.62
CA CYS A 103 -2.63 -2.47 0.74
C CYS A 103 -3.19 -1.85 -0.53
N LEU A 104 -4.24 -1.04 -0.42
CA LEU A 104 -4.70 -0.19 -1.52
C LEU A 104 -4.22 1.23 -1.29
N VAL A 105 -3.40 1.73 -2.19
CA VAL A 105 -2.71 3.02 -2.06
C VAL A 105 -3.36 4.06 -2.98
N GLU A 106 -3.86 5.15 -2.41
CA GLU A 106 -4.35 6.31 -3.14
C GLU A 106 -3.18 7.21 -3.55
N LYS A 107 -2.92 7.28 -4.85
CA LYS A 107 -1.94 8.22 -5.42
C LYS A 107 -2.42 9.68 -5.27
N ALA A 108 -1.49 10.62 -5.35
CA ALA A 108 -1.82 12.05 -5.38
C ALA A 108 -2.68 12.44 -6.59
N SER A 109 -2.65 11.66 -7.68
CA SER A 109 -3.52 11.79 -8.85
C SER A 109 -4.99 11.44 -8.58
N GLY A 110 -5.26 10.66 -7.53
CA GLY A 110 -6.60 10.14 -7.19
C GLY A 110 -6.86 8.71 -7.67
N GLU A 111 -5.89 8.10 -8.34
CA GLU A 111 -5.93 6.69 -8.73
C GLU A 111 -5.51 5.79 -7.57
N TYR A 112 -5.98 4.56 -7.59
CA TYR A 112 -5.63 3.55 -6.59
C TYR A 112 -4.82 2.43 -7.21
N VAL A 113 -3.83 1.95 -6.48
CA VAL A 113 -3.03 0.76 -6.82
C VAL A 113 -3.04 -0.21 -5.66
N ALA A 114 -2.93 -1.50 -5.96
CA ALA A 114 -2.89 -2.55 -4.95
C ALA A 114 -1.48 -3.08 -4.79
N LEU A 115 -0.99 -3.10 -3.56
CA LEU A 115 0.27 -3.74 -3.17
C LEU A 115 -0.02 -5.00 -2.37
N GLY A 116 0.76 -6.04 -2.56
CA GLY A 116 0.57 -7.32 -1.86
C GLY A 116 -0.69 -8.06 -2.30
N ALA A 117 -1.01 -8.04 -3.59
CA ALA A 117 -2.24 -8.66 -4.09
C ALA A 117 -2.17 -10.19 -4.16
N GLY A 118 -0.99 -10.77 -4.26
CA GLY A 118 -0.75 -12.22 -4.36
C GLY A 118 -0.27 -12.83 -3.05
N GLU A 119 0.91 -12.45 -2.60
CA GLU A 119 1.56 -13.03 -1.42
C GLU A 119 1.45 -12.14 -0.18
N GLY A 120 1.06 -10.87 -0.36
CA GLY A 120 0.89 -9.92 0.72
C GLY A 120 2.17 -9.18 1.10
N LEU A 121 2.00 -8.13 1.91
CA LEU A 121 3.09 -7.38 2.50
C LEU A 121 3.20 -7.68 4.00
N GLN A 122 4.41 -7.64 4.51
CA GLN A 122 4.73 -7.78 5.93
C GLN A 122 5.51 -6.56 6.42
N VAL A 123 5.46 -6.29 7.71
CA VAL A 123 6.26 -5.23 8.32
C VAL A 123 7.74 -5.61 8.23
N ALA A 124 8.52 -4.73 7.62
CA ALA A 124 9.95 -4.92 7.42
C ALA A 124 10.80 -4.29 8.53
N ASP A 125 12.04 -4.73 8.58
CA ASP A 125 13.08 -4.09 9.40
C ASP A 125 13.25 -2.62 9.02
N GLY A 126 13.53 -1.78 10.02
CA GLY A 126 13.62 -0.33 9.84
C GLY A 126 12.32 0.41 10.19
N SER A 127 11.22 -0.32 10.41
CA SER A 127 10.03 0.28 11.02
C SER A 127 10.35 0.77 12.42
N SER A 128 10.00 2.01 12.74
CA SER A 128 10.43 2.64 13.98
C SER A 128 9.36 3.55 14.56
N TYR A 129 9.49 3.78 15.87
CA TYR A 129 8.78 4.83 16.59
C TYR A 129 9.78 5.89 17.07
N GLY A 130 9.49 7.14 16.82
CA GLY A 130 10.31 8.26 17.24
C GLY A 130 9.50 9.34 17.95
N SER A 131 9.92 9.74 19.15
CA SER A 131 9.30 10.86 19.90
C SER A 131 9.82 12.23 19.48
N GLY A 132 10.88 12.27 18.63
CA GLY A 132 11.63 13.49 18.37
C GLY A 132 12.49 13.94 19.57
N VAL A 133 13.39 14.89 19.34
CA VAL A 133 14.26 15.50 20.36
C VAL A 133 13.80 16.91 20.68
N LEU A 134 13.43 17.67 19.65
CA LEU A 134 12.93 19.04 19.77
C LEU A 134 11.41 19.08 19.68
N LYS A 135 10.81 20.14 20.18
CA LYS A 135 9.35 20.37 20.07
C LYS A 135 8.86 20.49 18.61
N SER A 136 9.76 20.83 17.69
CA SER A 136 9.51 20.91 16.25
C SER A 136 9.61 19.56 15.55
N ASP A 137 10.18 18.55 16.20
CA ASP A 137 10.39 17.25 15.61
C ASP A 137 9.08 16.46 15.53
N ARG A 138 9.03 15.56 14.58
CA ARG A 138 7.88 14.68 14.41
C ARG A 138 7.86 13.64 15.53
N ASN A 139 6.68 13.47 16.13
CA ASN A 139 6.38 12.32 16.98
C ASN A 139 5.46 11.38 16.20
N GLY A 140 5.83 10.12 16.03
CA GLY A 140 5.02 9.16 15.30
C GLY A 140 5.76 7.90 14.90
N HIS A 141 5.12 7.15 14.02
CA HIS A 141 5.60 5.86 13.54
C HIS A 141 6.03 5.94 12.07
N ASP A 142 7.15 5.31 11.77
CA ASP A 142 7.60 5.01 10.41
C ASP A 142 7.40 3.51 10.20
N ILE A 143 6.46 3.16 9.33
CA ILE A 143 6.11 1.78 9.04
C ILE A 143 6.56 1.47 7.63
N ILE A 144 7.39 0.45 7.50
CA ILE A 144 7.84 -0.08 6.23
C ILE A 144 7.21 -1.45 6.04
N LEU A 145 6.44 -1.61 4.97
CA LEU A 145 5.85 -2.87 4.56
C LEU A 145 6.57 -3.34 3.30
N THR A 146 6.99 -4.60 3.27
CA THR A 146 7.64 -5.19 2.10
C THR A 146 7.02 -6.52 1.74
N GLY A 147 7.02 -6.86 0.46
CA GLY A 147 6.60 -8.15 -0.05
C GLY A 147 7.24 -8.45 -1.40
N LEU A 148 7.28 -9.72 -1.74
CA LEU A 148 7.75 -10.20 -3.04
C LEU A 148 6.56 -10.71 -3.81
N GLU A 149 6.30 -10.15 -4.97
CA GLU A 149 5.15 -10.49 -5.80
C GLU A 149 5.60 -11.00 -7.16
N ASN A 150 4.80 -11.88 -7.75
CA ASN A 150 5.09 -12.44 -9.07
C ASN A 150 4.66 -11.49 -10.18
N ASP A 151 3.68 -10.63 -9.92
CA ASP A 151 3.09 -9.72 -10.89
C ASP A 151 3.34 -8.25 -10.53
N GLU A 152 3.24 -7.40 -11.55
CA GLU A 152 3.32 -5.95 -11.38
C GLU A 152 2.14 -5.43 -10.55
N VAL A 153 2.33 -4.29 -9.89
CA VAL A 153 1.31 -3.60 -9.10
C VAL A 153 0.07 -3.30 -9.96
N PRO A 154 -1.10 -3.91 -9.70
CA PRO A 154 -2.31 -3.64 -10.45
C PRO A 154 -2.97 -2.32 -10.01
N ASP A 155 -3.59 -1.63 -10.97
CA ASP A 155 -4.51 -0.54 -10.67
C ASP A 155 -5.81 -1.09 -10.06
N VAL A 156 -6.56 -0.25 -9.35
CA VAL A 156 -7.81 -0.65 -8.70
C VAL A 156 -8.96 0.20 -9.21
N ASN A 157 -10.03 -0.47 -9.67
CA ASN A 157 -11.21 0.22 -10.16
C ASN A 157 -11.90 1.02 -9.04
N ALA A 158 -12.35 2.23 -9.36
CA ALA A 158 -12.99 3.13 -8.39
C ALA A 158 -14.26 2.54 -7.74
N SER A 159 -14.97 1.66 -8.44
CA SER A 159 -16.15 0.98 -7.91
C SER A 159 -15.81 0.02 -6.75
N VAL A 160 -14.66 -0.63 -6.83
CA VAL A 160 -14.12 -1.50 -5.77
C VAL A 160 -13.84 -0.68 -4.52
N ILE A 161 -13.18 0.46 -4.68
CA ILE A 161 -12.86 1.36 -3.56
C ILE A 161 -14.14 1.86 -2.88
N ALA A 162 -15.14 2.28 -3.65
CA ALA A 162 -16.41 2.74 -3.10
C ALA A 162 -17.11 1.66 -2.25
N THR A 163 -17.04 0.41 -2.68
CA THR A 163 -17.59 -0.73 -1.93
C THR A 163 -16.83 -0.97 -0.63
N LEU A 164 -15.50 -1.01 -0.69
CA LEU A 164 -14.65 -1.24 0.48
C LEU A 164 -14.78 -0.15 1.55
N LEU A 165 -14.91 1.10 1.14
CA LEU A 165 -15.09 2.21 2.08
C LEU A 165 -16.41 2.13 2.87
N THR A 166 -17.39 1.37 2.41
CA THR A 166 -18.60 1.09 3.22
C THR A 166 -18.34 0.14 4.39
N GLN A 167 -17.26 -0.62 4.34
CA GLN A 167 -16.81 -1.57 5.37
C GLN A 167 -15.72 -0.98 6.27
N GLN A 168 -15.45 0.31 6.15
CA GLN A 168 -14.40 0.98 6.90
C GLN A 168 -14.68 0.95 8.40
N SER A 169 -13.70 0.50 9.17
CA SER A 169 -13.69 0.63 10.63
C SER A 169 -13.64 2.10 11.04
N PRO A 170 -14.25 2.48 12.17
CA PRO A 170 -14.13 3.84 12.69
C PRO A 170 -12.66 4.22 12.83
N SER A 171 -12.30 5.41 12.32
CA SER A 171 -10.93 5.93 12.46
C SER A 171 -10.61 6.23 13.93
N VAL A 172 -9.45 5.79 14.38
CA VAL A 172 -8.88 6.06 15.70
C VAL A 172 -8.27 7.47 15.78
#